data_6332c49d159976cd1fc4589f903651de
#
_entry.id   6332c49d159976cd1fc4589f903651de
#
_cell.length_a   1.000
_cell.length_b   1.000
_cell.length_c   1.000
_cell.angle_alpha   90.00
_cell.angle_beta   90.00
_cell.angle_gamma   90.00
#
_symmetry.space_group_name_H-M   'P 1'
#
loop_
_entity.id
_entity.type
_entity.pdbx_description
1 polymer ?
#
loop_
_entity_poly.entity_id
_entity_poly.type
_entity_poly.pdbx_seq_one_letter_code
_entity_poly.pdbx_strand_id
1 'polypeptide(L)'
;MYVTHELLHRGAVEERAYQVNIARACLERSTLLVLPTGMGKTVIAVMVIAETLRRRGGRILFLAPTKPLVEQHASSMREMLIVERIALFTGEATSPEERELLWRENKIIVSTPQVIRNDLRAERFTLDDVSLIVFDEAHRAVGDYAYVDVAGAYKEVPGRLVLGMTASPGSSAEKILEVCSNLGITAVEIRTEYDADVVPYTHDLEIQQIPIDAPDVSKEIRSLLETVFDEQVERLKKIGFLAGKPKPSLKDLLAAGNEARKRLDSGVKDGRLYGAMTAHAIAMKANHAIELAETQGLGSLRSYFEKMEADARSKADVQFLKHAKVQEAIKLARETDVEHPKLAKTAWVVREQFMRKVDSKIIVFAHYRETADRVTKDLERIPGVRPVRFVGQASRGEDIGLSQKEQVDILEKFRSGEINVIVATSIGEEGLDIPQVDLVVFYEPVPSEIRTIQRRGRTGRGAPGRVVMLVTKDTRDEAYFYSARRKERKMHLELDRLRKELKQRIFVG
;
A
#
# COMPACT_ATOMS: atom_id res chain seq x y z
N MET A 1 -11.00 0.84 31.63
CA MET A 1 -10.15 0.00 32.53
C MET A 1 -8.83 -0.23 31.76
N TYR A 2 -7.72 -0.51 32.48
CA TYR A 2 -6.44 -0.75 31.81
C TYR A 2 -5.97 -2.18 32.06
N VAL A 3 -5.26 -2.76 31.09
CA VAL A 3 -4.66 -4.10 31.22
C VAL A 3 -3.58 -4.06 32.30
N THR A 4 -3.65 -4.98 33.25
CA THR A 4 -2.64 -5.12 34.32
C THR A 4 -1.76 -6.32 34.00
N HIS A 5 -0.45 -6.09 33.82
CA HIS A 5 0.55 -7.11 33.57
C HIS A 5 1.92 -6.64 34.07
N GLU A 6 2.75 -7.54 34.64
CA GLU A 6 4.05 -7.19 35.24
C GLU A 6 5.06 -6.57 34.26
N LEU A 7 4.97 -6.92 32.96
CA LEU A 7 5.82 -6.40 31.89
C LEU A 7 5.16 -5.26 31.09
N LEU A 8 4.02 -4.71 31.55
CA LEU A 8 3.39 -3.55 30.94
C LEU A 8 3.44 -2.34 31.86
N HIS A 9 3.74 -1.16 31.30
CA HIS A 9 3.63 0.09 32.06
C HIS A 9 2.18 0.30 32.50
N ARG A 10 1.99 0.72 33.76
CA ARG A 10 0.65 1.00 34.30
C ARG A 10 -0.04 2.08 33.49
N GLY A 11 -1.25 1.80 33.02
CA GLY A 11 -2.05 2.75 32.26
C GLY A 11 -1.64 2.88 30.79
N ALA A 12 -0.67 2.13 30.29
CA ALA A 12 -0.22 2.22 28.90
C ALA A 12 -1.16 1.50 27.91
N VAL A 13 -1.86 0.47 28.34
CA VAL A 13 -2.75 -0.33 27.49
C VAL A 13 -4.18 -0.26 28.02
N GLU A 14 -5.06 0.39 27.27
CA GLU A 14 -6.49 0.39 27.54
C GLU A 14 -7.07 -1.01 27.34
N GLU A 15 -7.88 -1.48 28.29
CA GLU A 15 -8.52 -2.78 28.22
C GLU A 15 -9.71 -2.74 27.25
N ARG A 16 -9.57 -3.40 26.11
CA ARG A 16 -10.65 -3.63 25.15
C ARG A 16 -10.89 -5.12 25.04
N ALA A 17 -12.11 -5.55 25.30
CA ALA A 17 -12.47 -6.97 25.44
C ALA A 17 -12.02 -7.81 24.22
N TYR A 18 -12.25 -7.31 22.99
CA TYR A 18 -11.85 -8.02 21.78
C TYR A 18 -10.32 -8.19 21.67
N GLN A 19 -9.53 -7.18 22.10
CA GLN A 19 -8.07 -7.25 22.04
C GLN A 19 -7.53 -8.29 23.02
N VAL A 20 -8.07 -8.31 24.24
CA VAL A 20 -7.69 -9.29 25.25
C VAL A 20 -8.04 -10.71 24.82
N ASN A 21 -9.24 -10.91 24.26
CA ASN A 21 -9.69 -12.22 23.76
C ASN A 21 -8.81 -12.72 22.60
N ILE A 22 -8.47 -11.85 21.67
CA ILE A 22 -7.56 -12.17 20.55
C ILE A 22 -6.16 -12.48 21.07
N ALA A 23 -5.62 -11.67 21.99
CA ALA A 23 -4.29 -11.91 22.56
C ALA A 23 -4.21 -13.29 23.24
N ARG A 24 -5.24 -13.70 23.98
CA ARG A 24 -5.33 -15.04 24.57
C ARG A 24 -5.30 -16.15 23.51
N ALA A 25 -6.09 -16.01 22.43
CA ALA A 25 -6.10 -16.98 21.35
C ALA A 25 -4.74 -17.10 20.64
N CYS A 26 -4.04 -15.97 20.46
CA CYS A 26 -2.70 -15.92 19.85
C CYS A 26 -1.61 -16.55 20.71
N LEU A 27 -1.81 -16.70 22.02
CA LEU A 27 -0.87 -17.38 22.93
C LEU A 27 -0.97 -18.90 22.85
N GLU A 28 -2.11 -19.44 22.43
CA GLU A 28 -2.37 -20.87 22.37
C GLU A 28 -1.86 -21.50 21.07
N ARG A 29 -1.90 -20.75 19.95
CA ARG A 29 -1.56 -21.26 18.61
C ARG A 29 -0.95 -20.19 17.73
N SER A 30 -0.08 -20.60 16.80
CA SER A 30 0.41 -19.73 15.73
C SER A 30 -0.75 -19.18 14.91
N THR A 31 -0.96 -17.88 14.92
CA THR A 31 -2.21 -17.23 14.49
C THR A 31 -1.96 -16.14 13.46
N LEU A 32 -2.80 -16.09 12.44
CA LEU A 32 -2.97 -14.93 11.56
C LEU A 32 -4.06 -14.02 12.16
N LEU A 33 -3.66 -12.84 12.60
CA LEU A 33 -4.57 -11.79 13.06
C LEU A 33 -4.97 -10.91 11.88
N VAL A 34 -6.25 -10.93 11.56
CA VAL A 34 -6.86 -10.04 10.56
C VAL A 34 -7.74 -9.03 11.30
N LEU A 35 -7.28 -7.78 11.32
CA LEU A 35 -7.94 -6.70 12.04
C LEU A 35 -7.79 -5.38 11.27
N PRO A 36 -8.85 -4.59 11.08
CA PRO A 36 -8.79 -3.30 10.39
C PRO A 36 -7.69 -2.38 10.93
N THR A 37 -7.22 -1.46 10.10
CA THR A 37 -6.21 -0.48 10.50
C THR A 37 -6.76 0.40 11.63
N GLY A 38 -5.93 0.69 12.64
CA GLY A 38 -6.34 1.53 13.77
C GLY A 38 -7.05 0.79 14.90
N MET A 39 -7.36 -0.50 14.76
CA MET A 39 -8.00 -1.33 15.78
C MET A 39 -7.02 -1.96 16.78
N GLY A 40 -5.77 -1.51 16.79
CA GLY A 40 -4.79 -1.89 17.81
C GLY A 40 -4.07 -3.22 17.59
N LYS A 41 -3.76 -3.61 16.35
CA LYS A 41 -2.90 -4.78 16.07
C LYS A 41 -1.60 -4.76 16.89
N THR A 42 -0.93 -3.62 16.95
CA THR A 42 0.30 -3.43 17.73
C THR A 42 0.06 -3.65 19.23
N VAL A 43 -1.06 -3.19 19.78
CA VAL A 43 -1.43 -3.38 21.18
C VAL A 43 -1.63 -4.86 21.48
N ILE A 44 -2.30 -5.60 20.59
CA ILE A 44 -2.47 -7.05 20.71
C ILE A 44 -1.10 -7.75 20.69
N ALA A 45 -0.23 -7.38 19.75
CA ALA A 45 1.12 -7.93 19.67
C ALA A 45 1.92 -7.67 20.96
N VAL A 46 1.85 -6.47 21.52
CA VAL A 46 2.50 -6.12 22.79
C VAL A 46 1.99 -6.98 23.94
N MET A 47 0.69 -7.22 24.04
CA MET A 47 0.14 -8.13 25.07
C MET A 47 0.63 -9.58 24.88
N VAL A 48 0.67 -10.07 23.64
CA VAL A 48 1.19 -11.41 23.31
C VAL A 48 2.69 -11.49 23.63
N ILE A 49 3.47 -10.48 23.31
CA ILE A 49 4.91 -10.38 23.62
C ILE A 49 5.13 -10.43 25.12
N ALA A 50 4.44 -9.58 25.89
CA ALA A 50 4.57 -9.50 27.34
C ALA A 50 4.29 -10.87 27.99
N GLU A 51 3.17 -11.48 27.64
CA GLU A 51 2.77 -12.76 28.21
C GLU A 51 3.68 -13.92 27.73
N THR A 52 4.19 -13.89 26.49
CA THR A 52 5.15 -14.89 26.01
C THR A 52 6.47 -14.80 26.77
N LEU A 53 7.01 -13.60 26.98
CA LEU A 53 8.23 -13.39 27.76
C LEU A 53 8.05 -13.89 29.22
N ARG A 54 6.89 -13.63 29.83
CA ARG A 54 6.57 -14.07 31.14
C ARG A 54 6.50 -15.60 31.27
N ARG A 55 5.79 -16.27 30.35
CA ARG A 55 5.53 -17.72 30.41
C ARG A 55 6.71 -18.56 29.93
N ARG A 56 7.37 -18.14 28.85
CA ARG A 56 8.35 -18.96 28.13
C ARG A 56 9.77 -18.42 28.23
N GLY A 57 9.94 -17.14 28.55
CA GLY A 57 11.22 -16.46 28.40
C GLY A 57 11.65 -16.42 26.93
N GLY A 58 12.94 -16.61 26.67
CA GLY A 58 13.51 -16.63 25.32
C GLY A 58 13.56 -15.23 24.69
N ARG A 59 13.60 -15.21 23.38
CA ARG A 59 13.70 -13.99 22.56
C ARG A 59 12.46 -13.77 21.72
N ILE A 60 12.13 -12.52 21.47
CA ILE A 60 11.06 -12.08 20.57
C ILE A 60 11.68 -11.47 19.33
N LEU A 61 11.27 -11.92 18.16
CA LEU A 61 11.62 -11.32 16.90
C LEU A 61 10.38 -10.66 16.28
N PHE A 62 10.41 -9.33 16.13
CA PHE A 62 9.35 -8.57 15.49
C PHE A 62 9.82 -8.08 14.13
N LEU A 63 9.13 -8.47 13.07
CA LEU A 63 9.47 -8.14 11.69
C LEU A 63 8.47 -7.19 11.08
N ALA A 64 8.97 -6.08 10.55
CA ALA A 64 8.17 -5.11 9.81
C ALA A 64 8.81 -4.82 8.43
N PRO A 65 8.00 -4.57 7.38
CA PRO A 65 8.49 -4.52 6.00
C PRO A 65 9.41 -3.34 5.68
N THR A 66 9.39 -2.27 6.49
CA THR A 66 10.17 -1.05 6.22
C THR A 66 10.83 -0.52 7.49
N LYS A 67 11.95 0.21 7.32
CA LYS A 67 12.69 0.83 8.42
C LYS A 67 11.80 1.77 9.28
N PRO A 68 10.96 2.66 8.71
CA PRO A 68 10.08 3.50 9.52
C PRO A 68 9.10 2.70 10.39
N LEU A 69 8.57 1.57 9.90
CA LEU A 69 7.70 0.70 10.70
C LEU A 69 8.47 0.00 11.82
N VAL A 70 9.71 -0.42 11.57
CA VAL A 70 10.60 -0.97 12.61
C VAL A 70 10.80 0.05 13.73
N GLU A 71 11.13 1.28 13.40
CA GLU A 71 11.31 2.38 14.36
C GLU A 71 10.01 2.68 15.14
N GLN A 72 8.88 2.76 14.44
CA GLN A 72 7.56 2.99 15.02
C GLN A 72 7.16 1.89 16.01
N HIS A 73 7.30 0.62 15.61
CA HIS A 73 6.98 -0.51 16.50
C HIS A 73 7.88 -0.56 17.72
N ALA A 74 9.17 -0.29 17.55
CA ALA A 74 10.11 -0.22 18.67
C ALA A 74 9.77 0.94 19.63
N SER A 75 9.38 2.12 19.14
CA SER A 75 8.89 3.23 19.97
C SER A 75 7.64 2.83 20.75
N SER A 76 6.63 2.29 20.05
CA SER A 76 5.39 1.84 20.70
C SER A 76 5.63 0.76 21.75
N MET A 77 6.58 -0.15 21.52
CA MET A 77 6.95 -1.17 22.51
C MET A 77 7.63 -0.55 23.73
N ARG A 78 8.55 0.43 23.56
CA ARG A 78 9.18 1.13 24.69
C ARG A 78 8.19 1.91 25.54
N GLU A 79 7.15 2.46 24.92
CA GLU A 79 6.09 3.16 25.64
C GLU A 79 5.18 2.23 26.45
N MET A 80 5.00 0.98 26.01
CA MET A 80 4.04 0.06 26.59
C MET A 80 4.69 -1.04 27.46
N LEU A 81 5.91 -1.50 27.11
CA LEU A 81 6.58 -2.62 27.79
C LEU A 81 7.63 -2.15 28.79
N ILE A 82 7.65 -2.79 29.96
CA ILE A 82 8.73 -2.68 30.94
C ILE A 82 9.83 -3.67 30.53
N VAL A 83 10.67 -3.23 29.58
CA VAL A 83 11.82 -4.02 29.11
C VAL A 83 13.05 -3.13 29.04
N GLU A 84 14.20 -3.64 29.49
CA GLU A 84 15.41 -2.83 29.60
C GLU A 84 15.93 -2.38 28.23
N ARG A 85 15.88 -3.25 27.22
CA ARG A 85 16.46 -2.99 25.90
C ARG A 85 15.67 -3.63 24.76
N ILE A 86 15.46 -2.87 23.71
CA ILE A 86 14.91 -3.31 22.43
C ILE A 86 15.93 -2.95 21.35
N ALA A 87 16.47 -3.94 20.66
CA ALA A 87 17.41 -3.73 19.55
C ALA A 87 16.67 -3.52 18.23
N LEU A 88 17.19 -2.60 17.40
CA LEU A 88 16.70 -2.35 16.07
C LEU A 88 17.72 -2.81 15.03
N PHE A 89 17.32 -3.70 14.13
CA PHE A 89 18.16 -4.16 13.03
C PHE A 89 17.64 -3.59 11.73
N THR A 90 18.38 -2.60 11.22
CA THR A 90 18.16 -2.01 9.88
C THR A 90 19.47 -1.98 9.13
N GLY A 91 19.44 -2.16 7.82
CA GLY A 91 20.66 -2.36 7.00
C GLY A 91 21.65 -1.18 7.01
N GLU A 92 21.20 0.01 7.43
CA GLU A 92 22.03 1.22 7.45
C GLU A 92 22.54 1.60 8.83
N ALA A 93 21.84 1.17 9.91
CA ALA A 93 22.09 1.68 11.25
C ALA A 93 23.01 0.79 12.10
N THR A 94 23.14 -0.49 11.77
CA THR A 94 23.91 -1.46 12.56
C THR A 94 24.76 -2.36 11.64
N SER A 95 26.06 -2.48 11.96
CA SER A 95 26.95 -3.41 11.23
C SER A 95 26.57 -4.87 11.52
N PRO A 96 26.98 -5.82 10.68
CA PRO A 96 26.75 -7.25 10.91
C PRO A 96 27.30 -7.73 12.25
N GLU A 97 28.51 -7.31 12.63
CA GLU A 97 29.18 -7.67 13.88
C GLU A 97 28.46 -7.11 15.11
N GLU A 98 28.03 -5.85 15.01
CA GLU A 98 27.24 -5.21 16.06
C GLU A 98 25.88 -5.91 16.26
N ARG A 99 25.23 -6.36 15.17
CA ARG A 99 23.98 -7.11 15.27
C ARG A 99 24.13 -8.45 15.97
N GLU A 100 25.25 -9.15 15.78
CA GLU A 100 25.53 -10.40 16.50
C GLU A 100 25.62 -10.17 18.00
N LEU A 101 26.29 -9.09 18.44
CA LEU A 101 26.36 -8.71 19.86
C LEU A 101 24.98 -8.32 20.40
N LEU A 102 24.27 -7.45 19.70
CA LEU A 102 22.93 -7.00 20.10
C LEU A 102 21.92 -8.15 20.13
N TRP A 103 22.06 -9.15 19.24
CA TRP A 103 21.25 -10.36 19.29
C TRP A 103 21.42 -11.09 20.64
N ARG A 104 22.63 -11.24 21.10
CA ARG A 104 22.93 -11.92 22.37
C ARG A 104 22.43 -11.16 23.60
N GLU A 105 22.51 -9.82 23.58
CA GLU A 105 22.21 -8.96 24.74
C GLU A 105 20.73 -8.59 24.89
N ASN A 106 19.93 -8.68 23.84
CA ASN A 106 18.57 -8.16 23.85
C ASN A 106 17.51 -9.26 23.78
N LYS A 107 16.42 -9.08 24.51
CA LYS A 107 15.26 -9.99 24.50
C LYS A 107 14.27 -9.72 23.40
N ILE A 108 14.20 -8.47 22.91
CA ILE A 108 13.32 -8.06 21.83
C ILE A 108 14.17 -7.48 20.70
N ILE A 109 14.04 -8.05 19.50
CA ILE A 109 14.66 -7.58 18.28
C ILE A 109 13.56 -7.14 17.34
N VAL A 110 13.61 -5.89 16.88
CA VAL A 110 12.71 -5.35 15.86
C VAL A 110 13.52 -5.11 14.57
N SER A 111 13.13 -5.72 13.47
CA SER A 111 13.96 -5.75 12.26
C SER A 111 13.17 -5.69 10.97
N THR A 112 13.84 -5.30 9.89
CA THR A 112 13.37 -5.60 8.54
C THR A 112 13.68 -7.05 8.19
N PRO A 113 12.81 -7.76 7.44
CA PRO A 113 12.97 -9.19 7.17
C PRO A 113 14.22 -9.52 6.36
N GLN A 114 14.66 -8.60 5.47
CA GLN A 114 15.85 -8.79 4.64
C GLN A 114 17.13 -8.88 5.48
N VAL A 115 17.22 -8.08 6.55
CA VAL A 115 18.38 -8.12 7.46
C VAL A 115 18.44 -9.46 8.16
N ILE A 116 17.35 -9.93 8.75
CA ILE A 116 17.30 -11.24 9.45
C ILE A 116 17.62 -12.38 8.47
N ARG A 117 17.00 -12.38 7.28
CA ARG A 117 17.29 -13.39 6.25
C ARG A 117 18.79 -13.45 5.91
N ASN A 118 19.42 -12.29 5.71
CA ASN A 118 20.82 -12.22 5.35
C ASN A 118 21.73 -12.68 6.50
N ASP A 119 21.39 -12.34 7.74
CA ASP A 119 22.16 -12.75 8.91
C ASP A 119 22.01 -14.25 9.20
N LEU A 120 20.83 -14.84 9.00
CA LEU A 120 20.62 -16.29 9.08
C LEU A 120 21.40 -17.04 7.99
N ARG A 121 21.40 -16.55 6.75
CA ARG A 121 22.18 -17.13 5.64
C ARG A 121 23.69 -17.04 5.88
N ALA A 122 24.14 -16.04 6.61
CA ALA A 122 25.53 -15.86 7.00
C ALA A 122 25.87 -16.55 8.34
N GLU A 123 24.94 -17.34 8.91
CA GLU A 123 25.10 -18.11 10.15
C GLU A 123 25.55 -17.28 11.38
N ARG A 124 25.20 -15.97 11.43
CA ARG A 124 25.57 -15.09 12.54
C ARG A 124 24.85 -15.42 13.84
N PHE A 125 23.63 -15.91 13.73
CA PHE A 125 22.82 -16.41 14.84
C PHE A 125 21.79 -17.43 14.34
N THR A 126 21.18 -18.16 15.27
CA THR A 126 20.07 -19.09 15.01
C THR A 126 18.78 -18.57 15.64
N LEU A 127 17.64 -19.20 15.32
CA LEU A 127 16.34 -18.88 15.89
C LEU A 127 15.96 -19.81 17.06
N ASP A 128 16.87 -20.66 17.55
CA ASP A 128 16.57 -21.71 18.53
C ASP A 128 16.05 -21.17 19.86
N ASP A 129 16.48 -19.97 20.26
CA ASP A 129 16.07 -19.31 21.48
C ASP A 129 14.91 -18.31 21.30
N VAL A 130 14.34 -18.26 20.09
CA VAL A 130 13.20 -17.39 19.75
C VAL A 130 11.90 -18.07 20.17
N SER A 131 11.17 -17.46 21.10
CA SER A 131 9.88 -17.96 21.60
C SER A 131 8.69 -17.48 20.79
N LEU A 132 8.82 -16.34 20.11
CA LEU A 132 7.77 -15.76 19.27
C LEU A 132 8.38 -14.96 18.12
N ILE A 133 7.86 -15.19 16.90
CA ILE A 133 8.06 -14.27 15.79
C ILE A 133 6.74 -13.57 15.47
N VAL A 134 6.80 -12.24 15.38
CA VAL A 134 5.70 -11.39 14.90
C VAL A 134 6.01 -10.91 13.49
N PHE A 135 5.10 -11.16 12.53
CA PHE A 135 5.18 -10.68 11.17
C PHE A 135 4.12 -9.59 10.96
N ASP A 136 4.53 -8.33 10.89
CA ASP A 136 3.63 -7.26 10.51
C ASP A 136 3.43 -7.22 8.99
N GLU A 137 2.26 -6.79 8.54
CA GLU A 137 1.82 -6.89 7.14
C GLU A 137 2.04 -8.30 6.54
N ALA A 138 1.60 -9.32 7.28
CA ALA A 138 1.82 -10.74 7.00
C ALA A 138 1.37 -11.18 5.60
N HIS A 139 0.45 -10.45 4.95
CA HIS A 139 0.02 -10.71 3.57
C HIS A 139 1.16 -10.65 2.54
N ARG A 140 2.33 -10.11 2.92
CA ARG A 140 3.55 -10.10 2.10
C ARG A 140 4.30 -11.42 2.09
N ALA A 141 3.94 -12.38 2.93
CA ALA A 141 4.61 -13.68 3.02
C ALA A 141 4.24 -14.61 1.85
N VAL A 142 4.53 -14.19 0.63
CA VAL A 142 4.27 -14.92 -0.62
C VAL A 142 5.48 -14.82 -1.56
N GLY A 143 5.66 -15.83 -2.42
CA GLY A 143 6.78 -15.87 -3.37
C GLY A 143 8.15 -15.78 -2.66
N ASP A 144 9.06 -14.98 -3.22
CA ASP A 144 10.45 -14.84 -2.73
C ASP A 144 10.62 -13.76 -1.63
N TYR A 145 9.53 -13.33 -0.99
CA TYR A 145 9.64 -12.32 0.05
C TYR A 145 10.33 -12.87 1.30
N ALA A 146 11.23 -12.11 1.90
CA ALA A 146 12.11 -12.55 2.99
C ALA A 146 11.40 -13.15 4.24
N TYR A 147 10.10 -12.87 4.42
CA TYR A 147 9.29 -13.53 5.46
C TYR A 147 9.24 -15.05 5.29
N VAL A 148 9.17 -15.52 4.05
CA VAL A 148 9.08 -16.95 3.73
C VAL A 148 10.35 -17.68 4.16
N ASP A 149 11.52 -17.09 3.86
CA ASP A 149 12.82 -17.65 4.27
C ASP A 149 12.98 -17.71 5.79
N VAL A 150 12.66 -16.58 6.49
CA VAL A 150 12.78 -16.51 7.97
C VAL A 150 11.80 -17.47 8.64
N ALA A 151 10.55 -17.53 8.18
CA ALA A 151 9.56 -18.47 8.69
C ALA A 151 9.99 -19.92 8.43
N GLY A 152 10.58 -20.21 7.27
CA GLY A 152 11.14 -21.53 6.92
C GLY A 152 12.18 -21.99 7.92
N ALA A 153 13.14 -21.13 8.26
CA ALA A 153 14.15 -21.43 9.28
C ALA A 153 13.55 -21.62 10.69
N TYR A 154 12.44 -20.95 11.00
CA TYR A 154 11.78 -21.05 12.30
C TYR A 154 10.85 -22.26 12.42
N LYS A 155 10.43 -22.89 11.32
CA LYS A 155 9.53 -24.07 11.35
C LYS A 155 10.10 -25.26 12.12
N GLU A 156 11.39 -25.41 12.16
CA GLU A 156 12.09 -26.51 12.83
C GLU A 156 12.27 -26.27 14.34
N VAL A 157 12.01 -25.05 14.83
CA VAL A 157 12.19 -24.72 16.26
C VAL A 157 11.06 -25.32 17.10
N PRO A 158 11.36 -26.14 18.14
CA PRO A 158 10.35 -26.71 19.02
C PRO A 158 9.60 -25.65 19.82
N GLY A 159 8.30 -25.83 19.99
CA GLY A 159 7.48 -24.92 20.77
C GLY A 159 7.29 -23.52 20.16
N ARG A 160 7.65 -23.35 18.89
CA ARG A 160 7.52 -22.07 18.15
C ARG A 160 6.13 -21.46 18.25
N LEU A 161 6.07 -20.15 18.30
CA LEU A 161 4.83 -19.37 18.19
C LEU A 161 5.00 -18.29 17.13
N VAL A 162 4.01 -18.16 16.26
CA VAL A 162 3.99 -17.16 15.21
C VAL A 162 2.73 -16.31 15.33
N LEU A 163 2.90 -14.99 15.27
CA LEU A 163 1.82 -14.03 15.13
C LEU A 163 1.98 -13.27 13.80
N GLY A 164 1.17 -13.62 12.80
CA GLY A 164 1.04 -12.82 11.59
C GLY A 164 -0.03 -11.76 11.79
N MET A 165 0.23 -10.53 11.42
CA MET A 165 -0.74 -9.42 11.52
C MET A 165 -0.97 -8.79 10.18
N THR A 166 -2.22 -8.51 9.82
CA THR A 166 -2.57 -7.75 8.62
C THR A 166 -3.93 -7.09 8.74
N ALA A 167 -4.13 -5.98 8.05
CA ALA A 167 -5.45 -5.39 7.87
C ALA A 167 -6.20 -6.01 6.68
N SER A 168 -5.48 -6.61 5.74
CA SER A 168 -6.03 -7.12 4.49
C SER A 168 -5.21 -8.31 3.99
N PRO A 169 -5.64 -9.54 4.26
CA PRO A 169 -4.86 -10.74 3.92
C PRO A 169 -4.96 -11.14 2.43
N GLY A 170 -5.75 -10.41 1.63
CA GLY A 170 -6.00 -10.69 0.22
C GLY A 170 -7.44 -11.11 -0.05
N SER A 171 -7.82 -11.15 -1.33
CA SER A 171 -9.20 -11.38 -1.78
C SER A 171 -9.50 -12.83 -2.21
N SER A 172 -8.59 -13.77 -1.95
CA SER A 172 -8.83 -15.19 -2.25
C SER A 172 -8.36 -16.10 -1.12
N ALA A 173 -9.12 -17.18 -0.88
CA ALA A 173 -8.78 -18.17 0.14
C ALA A 173 -7.41 -18.81 -0.11
N GLU A 174 -7.06 -19.07 -1.38
CA GLU A 174 -5.77 -19.66 -1.73
C GLU A 174 -4.60 -18.79 -1.25
N LYS A 175 -4.67 -17.46 -1.42
CA LYS A 175 -3.63 -16.54 -0.95
C LYS A 175 -3.54 -16.50 0.56
N ILE A 176 -4.67 -16.54 1.25
CA ILE A 176 -4.69 -16.56 2.72
C ILE A 176 -4.06 -17.86 3.22
N LEU A 177 -4.42 -19.00 2.61
CA LEU A 177 -3.83 -20.30 2.93
C LEU A 177 -2.33 -20.37 2.59
N GLU A 178 -1.91 -19.77 1.47
CA GLU A 178 -0.49 -19.64 1.11
C GLU A 178 0.30 -18.88 2.19
N VAL A 179 -0.20 -17.73 2.64
CA VAL A 179 0.41 -16.95 3.74
C VAL A 179 0.49 -17.78 5.02
N CYS A 180 -0.61 -18.44 5.41
CA CYS A 180 -0.63 -19.29 6.61
C CYS A 180 0.37 -20.45 6.49
N SER A 181 0.42 -21.13 5.34
CA SER A 181 1.36 -22.22 5.09
C SER A 181 2.81 -21.74 5.14
N ASN A 182 3.13 -20.61 4.49
CA ASN A 182 4.47 -20.07 4.44
C ASN A 182 4.98 -19.67 5.83
N LEU A 183 4.12 -19.07 6.67
CA LEU A 183 4.45 -18.64 8.02
C LEU A 183 4.32 -19.74 9.10
N GLY A 184 3.81 -20.92 8.77
CA GLY A 184 3.55 -21.98 9.76
C GLY A 184 2.40 -21.64 10.71
N ILE A 185 1.43 -20.87 10.25
CA ILE A 185 0.24 -20.45 11.01
C ILE A 185 -0.83 -21.54 10.95
N THR A 186 -1.46 -21.84 12.09
CA THR A 186 -2.46 -22.90 12.26
C THR A 186 -3.84 -22.39 12.64
N ALA A 187 -3.96 -21.13 13.02
CA ALA A 187 -5.22 -20.50 13.39
C ALA A 187 -5.38 -19.12 12.73
N VAL A 188 -6.62 -18.66 12.56
CA VAL A 188 -6.91 -17.32 12.05
C VAL A 188 -7.92 -16.65 12.96
N GLU A 189 -7.55 -15.50 13.53
CA GLU A 189 -8.43 -14.62 14.28
C GLU A 189 -8.81 -13.42 13.42
N ILE A 190 -10.12 -13.25 13.22
CA ILE A 190 -10.67 -12.22 12.36
C ILE A 190 -11.63 -11.37 13.18
N ARG A 191 -11.47 -10.05 13.10
CA ARG A 191 -12.49 -9.08 13.52
C ARG A 191 -12.64 -8.01 12.45
N THR A 192 -13.86 -7.57 12.31
CA THR A 192 -14.27 -6.46 11.45
C THR A 192 -14.83 -5.33 12.32
N GLU A 193 -15.02 -4.16 11.76
CA GLU A 193 -15.69 -3.04 12.42
C GLU A 193 -17.15 -3.33 12.81
N TYR A 194 -17.75 -4.37 12.26
CA TYR A 194 -19.15 -4.76 12.49
C TYR A 194 -19.31 -5.88 13.55
N ASP A 195 -18.20 -6.44 14.04
CA ASP A 195 -18.28 -7.46 15.10
C ASP A 195 -18.76 -6.84 16.42
N ALA A 196 -19.68 -7.51 17.11
CA ALA A 196 -20.35 -6.99 18.30
C ALA A 196 -19.39 -6.59 19.44
N ASP A 197 -18.23 -7.27 19.55
CA ASP A 197 -17.18 -6.97 20.53
C ASP A 197 -16.27 -5.82 20.09
N VAL A 198 -16.37 -5.37 18.83
CA VAL A 198 -15.58 -4.29 18.23
C VAL A 198 -16.37 -2.98 18.09
N VAL A 199 -17.65 -3.06 17.73
CA VAL A 199 -18.54 -1.90 17.53
C VAL A 199 -18.43 -0.84 18.63
N PRO A 200 -18.35 -1.15 19.95
CA PRO A 200 -18.22 -0.13 20.99
C PRO A 200 -16.96 0.75 20.90
N TYR A 201 -15.95 0.33 20.10
CA TYR A 201 -14.66 1.00 19.95
C TYR A 201 -14.45 1.56 18.54
N THR A 202 -15.45 1.49 17.67
CA THR A 202 -15.42 2.06 16.32
C THR A 202 -16.13 3.41 16.30
N HIS A 203 -15.70 4.25 15.38
CA HIS A 203 -16.36 5.52 15.07
C HIS A 203 -16.90 5.46 13.65
N ASP A 204 -17.97 6.20 13.40
CA ASP A 204 -18.59 6.30 12.09
C ASP A 204 -17.60 6.82 11.05
N LEU A 205 -17.55 6.15 9.93
CA LEU A 205 -16.77 6.53 8.76
C LEU A 205 -17.70 6.90 7.62
N GLU A 206 -17.85 8.21 7.37
CA GLU A 206 -18.60 8.71 6.23
C GLU A 206 -17.79 8.46 4.94
N ILE A 207 -18.26 7.59 4.05
CA ILE A 207 -17.63 7.34 2.74
C ILE A 207 -18.51 7.93 1.65
N GLN A 208 -18.01 8.99 0.99
CA GLN A 208 -18.68 9.69 -0.08
C GLN A 208 -17.96 9.48 -1.42
N GLN A 209 -18.70 9.03 -2.43
CA GLN A 209 -18.25 9.04 -3.81
C GLN A 209 -18.76 10.30 -4.51
N ILE A 210 -17.87 11.03 -5.17
CA ILE A 210 -18.23 12.20 -5.97
C ILE A 210 -17.96 11.88 -7.44
N PRO A 211 -19.01 11.71 -8.24
CA PRO A 211 -18.85 11.52 -9.69
C PRO A 211 -18.41 12.83 -10.36
N ILE A 212 -17.47 12.72 -11.29
CA ILE A 212 -16.88 13.84 -12.03
C ILE A 212 -17.10 13.59 -13.53
N ASP A 213 -17.60 14.57 -14.25
CA ASP A 213 -17.67 14.51 -15.70
C ASP A 213 -16.34 14.96 -16.31
N ALA A 214 -15.76 14.13 -17.19
CA ALA A 214 -14.56 14.53 -17.93
C ALA A 214 -14.87 15.64 -18.94
N PRO A 215 -13.95 16.60 -19.15
CA PRO A 215 -14.09 17.61 -20.20
C PRO A 215 -14.24 16.96 -21.57
N ASP A 216 -15.04 17.55 -22.47
CA ASP A 216 -15.28 16.97 -23.80
C ASP A 216 -14.00 16.86 -24.63
N VAL A 217 -13.10 17.83 -24.52
CA VAL A 217 -11.77 17.76 -25.15
C VAL A 217 -10.95 16.55 -24.63
N SER A 218 -11.07 16.17 -23.38
CA SER A 218 -10.40 14.96 -22.83
C SER A 218 -10.99 13.70 -23.46
N LYS A 219 -12.29 13.66 -23.70
CA LYS A 219 -12.96 12.54 -24.40
C LYS A 219 -12.51 12.44 -25.86
N GLU A 220 -12.36 13.57 -26.54
CA GLU A 220 -11.87 13.64 -27.91
C GLU A 220 -10.41 13.13 -28.00
N ILE A 221 -9.52 13.67 -27.18
CA ILE A 221 -8.12 13.21 -27.08
C ILE A 221 -8.05 11.71 -26.78
N ARG A 222 -8.87 11.22 -25.85
CA ARG A 222 -8.99 9.80 -25.56
C ARG A 222 -9.31 8.99 -26.80
N SER A 223 -10.33 9.37 -27.56
CA SER A 223 -10.75 8.68 -28.79
C SER A 223 -9.64 8.59 -29.82
N LEU A 224 -8.88 9.68 -30.01
CA LEU A 224 -7.71 9.71 -30.90
C LEU A 224 -6.63 8.71 -30.45
N LEU A 225 -6.32 8.69 -29.15
CA LEU A 225 -5.30 7.80 -28.58
C LEU A 225 -5.75 6.33 -28.52
N GLU A 226 -7.05 6.07 -28.32
CA GLU A 226 -7.65 4.73 -28.40
C GLU A 226 -7.50 4.15 -29.81
N THR A 227 -7.67 4.95 -30.86
CA THR A 227 -7.39 4.52 -32.23
C THR A 227 -5.96 4.00 -32.38
N VAL A 228 -4.98 4.75 -31.87
CA VAL A 228 -3.56 4.33 -31.90
C VAL A 228 -3.32 3.05 -31.10
N PHE A 229 -3.92 2.96 -29.92
CA PHE A 229 -3.85 1.80 -29.07
C PHE A 229 -4.40 0.54 -29.76
N ASP A 230 -5.58 0.63 -30.34
CA ASP A 230 -6.25 -0.48 -31.00
C ASP A 230 -5.47 -0.96 -32.23
N GLU A 231 -4.90 -0.06 -33.03
CA GLU A 231 -4.02 -0.41 -34.15
C GLU A 231 -2.82 -1.26 -33.69
N GLN A 232 -2.20 -0.90 -32.58
CA GLN A 232 -1.07 -1.67 -32.06
C GLN A 232 -1.48 -3.02 -31.44
N VAL A 233 -2.64 -3.07 -30.79
CA VAL A 233 -3.24 -4.32 -30.31
C VAL A 233 -3.53 -5.26 -31.46
N GLU A 234 -4.14 -4.78 -32.54
CA GLU A 234 -4.39 -5.60 -33.75
C GLU A 234 -3.09 -6.09 -34.40
N ARG A 235 -2.04 -5.25 -34.40
CA ARG A 235 -0.71 -5.67 -34.86
C ARG A 235 -0.14 -6.81 -33.99
N LEU A 236 -0.25 -6.71 -32.66
CA LEU A 236 0.18 -7.77 -31.74
C LEU A 236 -0.61 -9.07 -31.93
N LYS A 237 -1.93 -8.97 -32.20
CA LYS A 237 -2.78 -10.13 -32.53
C LYS A 237 -2.30 -10.80 -33.82
N LYS A 238 -2.05 -10.04 -34.88
CA LYS A 238 -1.54 -10.57 -36.19
C LYS A 238 -0.19 -11.26 -36.04
N ILE A 239 0.67 -10.80 -35.15
CA ILE A 239 1.98 -11.42 -34.88
C ILE A 239 1.83 -12.67 -33.96
N GLY A 240 0.67 -12.88 -33.32
CA GLY A 240 0.37 -14.06 -32.52
C GLY A 240 0.57 -13.91 -30.99
N PHE A 241 0.89 -12.72 -30.49
CA PHE A 241 1.08 -12.48 -29.04
C PHE A 241 -0.21 -12.27 -28.26
N LEU A 242 -1.30 -11.88 -28.92
CA LEU A 242 -2.62 -11.65 -28.32
C LEU A 242 -3.73 -12.43 -29.04
N ALA A 243 -3.40 -13.56 -29.66
CA ALA A 243 -4.37 -14.39 -30.39
C ALA A 243 -5.51 -14.83 -29.47
N GLY A 244 -6.74 -14.82 -30.01
CA GLY A 244 -7.94 -15.27 -29.31
C GLY A 244 -8.50 -14.32 -28.24
N LYS A 245 -7.95 -13.10 -28.09
CA LYS A 245 -8.44 -12.11 -27.12
C LYS A 245 -9.10 -10.92 -27.83
N PRO A 246 -10.43 -10.83 -27.84
CA PRO A 246 -11.14 -9.72 -28.51
C PRO A 246 -10.80 -8.35 -27.87
N LYS A 247 -10.80 -8.27 -26.53
CA LYS A 247 -10.41 -7.08 -25.76
C LYS A 247 -9.33 -7.47 -24.73
N PRO A 248 -8.03 -7.33 -25.04
CA PRO A 248 -6.97 -7.68 -24.12
C PRO A 248 -6.93 -6.67 -22.96
N SER A 249 -6.72 -7.20 -21.75
CA SER A 249 -6.48 -6.40 -20.55
C SER A 249 -5.03 -5.90 -20.52
N LEU A 250 -4.74 -4.91 -19.67
CA LEU A 250 -3.37 -4.45 -19.40
C LEU A 250 -2.44 -5.61 -18.98
N LYS A 251 -2.97 -6.58 -18.21
CA LYS A 251 -2.21 -7.80 -17.82
C LYS A 251 -1.84 -8.63 -19.03
N ASP A 252 -2.73 -8.75 -20.02
CA ASP A 252 -2.46 -9.49 -21.25
C ASP A 252 -1.39 -8.80 -22.10
N LEU A 253 -1.43 -7.47 -22.18
CA LEU A 253 -0.41 -6.67 -22.86
C LEU A 253 0.96 -6.82 -22.19
N LEU A 254 1.03 -6.73 -20.87
CA LEU A 254 2.28 -6.93 -20.12
C LEU A 254 2.83 -8.35 -20.34
N ALA A 255 1.95 -9.36 -20.32
CA ALA A 255 2.34 -10.75 -20.60
C ALA A 255 2.90 -10.91 -22.04
N ALA A 256 2.25 -10.29 -23.03
CA ALA A 256 2.72 -10.29 -24.42
C ALA A 256 4.09 -9.63 -24.58
N GLY A 257 4.32 -8.49 -23.90
CA GLY A 257 5.62 -7.82 -23.89
C GLY A 257 6.73 -8.65 -23.24
N ASN A 258 6.43 -9.29 -22.12
CA ASN A 258 7.38 -10.19 -21.42
C ASN A 258 7.71 -11.42 -22.26
N GLU A 259 6.72 -12.01 -22.92
CA GLU A 259 6.93 -13.16 -23.82
C GLU A 259 7.80 -12.78 -25.02
N ALA A 260 7.52 -11.63 -25.67
CA ALA A 260 8.34 -11.13 -26.76
C ALA A 260 9.80 -10.90 -26.34
N ARG A 261 10.01 -10.32 -25.14
CA ARG A 261 11.35 -10.10 -24.58
C ARG A 261 12.08 -11.41 -24.33
N LYS A 262 11.44 -12.39 -23.68
CA LYS A 262 12.02 -13.72 -23.42
C LYS A 262 12.49 -14.40 -24.70
N ARG A 263 11.72 -14.32 -25.79
CA ARG A 263 12.11 -14.87 -27.10
C ARG A 263 13.30 -14.16 -27.71
N LEU A 264 13.41 -12.84 -27.55
CA LEU A 264 14.60 -12.09 -27.98
C LEU A 264 15.83 -12.48 -27.16
N ASP A 265 15.71 -12.59 -25.85
CA ASP A 265 16.80 -12.95 -24.93
C ASP A 265 17.29 -14.39 -25.16
N SER A 266 16.41 -15.30 -25.64
CA SER A 266 16.78 -16.66 -26.06
C SER A 266 17.53 -16.75 -27.42
N GLY A 267 17.87 -15.61 -28.02
CA GLY A 267 18.67 -15.51 -29.23
C GLY A 267 17.87 -15.62 -30.55
N VAL A 268 16.53 -15.65 -30.51
CA VAL A 268 15.70 -15.66 -31.70
C VAL A 268 15.72 -14.27 -32.36
N LYS A 269 16.43 -14.14 -33.48
CA LYS A 269 16.48 -12.93 -34.28
C LYS A 269 15.40 -12.96 -35.38
N ASP A 270 14.18 -12.60 -35.05
CA ASP A 270 13.08 -12.48 -36.04
C ASP A 270 12.60 -11.02 -36.10
N GLY A 271 12.50 -10.47 -37.30
CA GLY A 271 11.99 -9.13 -37.52
C GLY A 271 10.56 -8.91 -36.98
N ARG A 272 9.76 -9.99 -36.88
CA ARG A 272 8.43 -9.97 -36.25
C ARG A 272 8.51 -9.68 -34.76
N LEU A 273 9.52 -10.20 -34.06
CA LEU A 273 9.73 -9.94 -32.61
C LEU A 273 10.04 -8.48 -32.35
N TYR A 274 10.92 -7.87 -33.15
CA TYR A 274 11.20 -6.42 -33.05
C TYR A 274 9.94 -5.59 -33.36
N GLY A 275 9.15 -6.05 -34.36
CA GLY A 275 7.86 -5.45 -34.66
C GLY A 275 6.86 -5.55 -33.49
N ALA A 276 6.81 -6.70 -32.81
CA ALA A 276 5.96 -6.92 -31.64
C ALA A 276 6.40 -6.05 -30.46
N MET A 277 7.71 -5.96 -30.17
CA MET A 277 8.23 -5.09 -29.11
C MET A 277 7.91 -3.61 -29.35
N THR A 278 8.05 -3.16 -30.60
CA THR A 278 7.71 -1.78 -30.97
C THR A 278 6.21 -1.53 -30.82
N ALA A 279 5.35 -2.43 -31.31
CA ALA A 279 3.90 -2.32 -31.17
C ALA A 279 3.46 -2.33 -29.71
N HIS A 280 4.03 -3.22 -28.90
CA HIS A 280 3.80 -3.26 -27.46
C HIS A 280 4.18 -1.95 -26.78
N ALA A 281 5.39 -1.40 -27.08
CA ALA A 281 5.84 -0.15 -26.49
C ALA A 281 4.94 1.02 -26.86
N ILE A 282 4.48 1.11 -28.12
CA ILE A 282 3.54 2.15 -28.58
C ILE A 282 2.18 1.97 -27.88
N ALA A 283 1.65 0.73 -27.80
CA ALA A 283 0.40 0.46 -27.10
C ALA A 283 0.46 0.89 -25.62
N MET A 284 1.57 0.61 -24.93
CA MET A 284 1.76 1.03 -23.53
C MET A 284 1.81 2.54 -23.37
N LYS A 285 2.45 3.27 -24.32
CA LYS A 285 2.49 4.74 -24.34
C LYS A 285 1.12 5.34 -24.58
N ALA A 286 0.39 4.83 -25.57
CA ALA A 286 -0.99 5.25 -25.86
C ALA A 286 -1.90 4.99 -24.63
N ASN A 287 -1.79 3.82 -24.02
CA ASN A 287 -2.53 3.46 -22.82
C ASN A 287 -2.27 4.42 -21.66
N HIS A 288 -1.02 4.82 -21.45
CA HIS A 288 -0.66 5.78 -20.41
C HIS A 288 -1.16 7.20 -20.73
N ALA A 289 -1.04 7.62 -21.97
CA ALA A 289 -1.57 8.92 -22.41
C ALA A 289 -3.10 9.01 -22.27
N ILE A 290 -3.83 7.92 -22.58
CA ILE A 290 -5.28 7.79 -22.34
C ILE A 290 -5.58 7.98 -20.85
N GLU A 291 -4.86 7.29 -19.97
CA GLU A 291 -5.06 7.39 -18.53
C GLU A 291 -4.86 8.82 -18.02
N LEU A 292 -3.82 9.51 -18.50
CA LEU A 292 -3.57 10.91 -18.15
C LEU A 292 -4.70 11.83 -18.62
N ALA A 293 -5.17 11.66 -19.85
CA ALA A 293 -6.27 12.47 -20.39
C ALA A 293 -7.58 12.28 -19.61
N GLU A 294 -7.89 11.03 -19.21
CA GLU A 294 -9.12 10.65 -18.51
C GLU A 294 -9.15 11.10 -17.06
N THR A 295 -8.02 10.97 -16.34
CA THR A 295 -8.04 10.97 -14.87
C THR A 295 -7.20 12.08 -14.24
N GLN A 296 -6.16 12.56 -14.95
CA GLN A 296 -5.19 13.53 -14.43
C GLN A 296 -5.31 14.92 -15.03
N GLY A 297 -5.89 15.00 -16.22
CA GLY A 297 -6.10 16.25 -16.97
C GLY A 297 -5.01 16.59 -17.96
N LEU A 298 -5.30 17.62 -18.80
CA LEU A 298 -4.48 17.97 -19.95
C LEU A 298 -3.08 18.47 -19.58
N GLY A 299 -2.90 19.08 -18.42
CA GLY A 299 -1.58 19.53 -17.98
C GLY A 299 -0.59 18.38 -17.79
N SER A 300 -1.02 17.28 -17.13
CA SER A 300 -0.19 16.08 -16.97
C SER A 300 0.07 15.39 -18.31
N LEU A 301 -0.90 15.41 -19.21
CA LEU A 301 -0.74 14.89 -20.57
C LEU A 301 0.24 15.72 -21.39
N ARG A 302 0.19 17.06 -21.31
CA ARG A 302 1.17 17.96 -21.95
C ARG A 302 2.58 17.67 -21.48
N SER A 303 2.79 17.64 -20.16
CA SER A 303 4.11 17.32 -19.58
C SER A 303 4.63 15.94 -20.03
N TYR A 304 3.76 14.96 -20.17
CA TYR A 304 4.12 13.65 -20.69
C TYR A 304 4.63 13.72 -22.14
N PHE A 305 3.93 14.42 -23.02
CA PHE A 305 4.36 14.59 -24.41
C PHE A 305 5.63 15.41 -24.53
N GLU A 306 5.75 16.52 -23.79
CA GLU A 306 6.95 17.37 -23.77
C GLU A 306 8.21 16.60 -23.36
N LYS A 307 8.12 15.81 -22.29
CA LYS A 307 9.22 14.93 -21.84
C LYS A 307 9.59 13.91 -22.92
N MET A 308 8.60 13.34 -23.61
CA MET A 308 8.85 12.36 -24.65
C MET A 308 9.46 13.01 -25.91
N GLU A 309 9.04 14.23 -26.29
CA GLU A 309 9.63 14.99 -27.38
C GLU A 309 11.08 15.39 -27.09
N ALA A 310 11.37 15.80 -25.86
CA ALA A 310 12.72 16.20 -25.43
C ALA A 310 13.71 15.01 -25.39
N ASP A 311 13.23 13.79 -25.14
CA ASP A 311 14.09 12.61 -24.93
C ASP A 311 13.55 11.37 -25.67
N ALA A 312 13.25 11.51 -26.97
CA ALA A 312 12.80 10.41 -27.83
C ALA A 312 13.95 9.48 -28.22
N ARG A 313 14.30 8.54 -27.31
CA ARG A 313 15.46 7.62 -27.51
C ARG A 313 15.12 6.36 -28.29
N SER A 314 13.89 5.89 -28.20
CA SER A 314 13.51 4.62 -28.82
C SER A 314 12.81 4.81 -30.16
N LYS A 315 12.91 3.80 -31.04
CA LYS A 315 12.13 3.75 -32.28
C LYS A 315 10.62 3.85 -32.00
N ALA A 316 10.16 3.32 -30.88
CA ALA A 316 8.76 3.39 -30.47
C ALA A 316 8.33 4.82 -30.09
N ASP A 317 9.20 5.62 -29.44
CA ASP A 317 8.94 7.01 -29.11
C ASP A 317 8.74 7.83 -30.39
N VAL A 318 9.67 7.69 -31.31
CA VAL A 318 9.62 8.40 -32.60
C VAL A 318 8.39 8.02 -33.42
N GLN A 319 8.04 6.72 -33.48
CA GLN A 319 6.86 6.27 -34.21
C GLN A 319 5.56 6.74 -33.54
N PHE A 320 5.48 6.69 -32.23
CA PHE A 320 4.32 7.16 -31.48
C PHE A 320 4.09 8.65 -31.70
N LEU A 321 5.14 9.46 -31.50
CA LEU A 321 5.06 10.92 -31.71
C LEU A 321 4.73 11.32 -33.17
N LYS A 322 5.22 10.58 -34.16
CA LYS A 322 4.94 10.83 -35.57
C LYS A 322 3.55 10.38 -36.03
N HIS A 323 2.82 9.66 -35.23
CA HIS A 323 1.49 9.17 -35.60
C HIS A 323 0.49 10.34 -35.75
N ALA A 324 -0.24 10.40 -36.84
CA ALA A 324 -1.14 11.54 -37.13
C ALA A 324 -2.15 11.82 -36.00
N LYS A 325 -2.76 10.75 -35.44
CA LYS A 325 -3.71 10.88 -34.33
C LYS A 325 -3.06 11.32 -33.01
N VAL A 326 -1.78 10.98 -32.79
CA VAL A 326 -1.03 11.47 -31.64
C VAL A 326 -0.70 12.94 -31.78
N GLN A 327 -0.32 13.39 -33.00
CA GLN A 327 -0.06 14.79 -33.27
C GLN A 327 -1.33 15.66 -33.11
N GLU A 328 -2.49 15.15 -33.54
CA GLU A 328 -3.78 15.77 -33.32
C GLU A 328 -4.11 15.88 -31.82
N ALA A 329 -3.88 14.82 -31.06
CA ALA A 329 -4.06 14.81 -29.60
C ALA A 329 -3.11 15.79 -28.88
N ILE A 330 -1.84 15.88 -29.30
CA ILE A 330 -0.86 16.84 -28.78
C ILE A 330 -1.32 18.28 -29.05
N LYS A 331 -1.78 18.55 -30.28
CA LYS A 331 -2.28 19.86 -30.67
C LYS A 331 -3.47 20.27 -29.80
N LEU A 332 -4.50 19.42 -29.72
CA LEU A 332 -5.66 19.68 -28.85
C LEU A 332 -5.28 19.92 -27.38
N ALA A 333 -4.37 19.11 -26.86
CA ALA A 333 -3.90 19.26 -25.45
C ALA A 333 -3.17 20.58 -25.23
N ARG A 334 -2.45 21.12 -26.26
CA ARG A 334 -1.71 22.38 -26.14
C ARG A 334 -2.60 23.62 -26.35
N GLU A 335 -3.55 23.53 -27.29
CA GLU A 335 -4.43 24.64 -27.60
C GLU A 335 -5.57 24.84 -26.59
N THR A 336 -5.80 23.86 -25.71
CA THR A 336 -6.91 23.90 -24.75
C THR A 336 -6.40 24.16 -23.35
N ASP A 337 -6.84 25.25 -22.73
CA ASP A 337 -6.53 25.59 -21.33
C ASP A 337 -7.70 25.22 -20.39
N VAL A 338 -8.08 23.94 -20.39
CA VAL A 338 -9.13 23.41 -19.50
C VAL A 338 -8.49 22.53 -18.44
N GLU A 339 -8.67 22.94 -17.20
CA GLU A 339 -8.26 22.14 -16.05
C GLU A 339 -9.25 20.99 -15.79
N HIS A 340 -8.72 19.88 -15.30
CA HIS A 340 -9.58 18.76 -14.93
C HIS A 340 -10.45 19.13 -13.71
N PRO A 341 -11.79 18.90 -13.75
CA PRO A 341 -12.70 19.31 -12.69
C PRO A 341 -12.37 18.74 -11.31
N LYS A 342 -11.61 17.66 -11.23
CA LYS A 342 -11.11 17.09 -9.96
C LYS A 342 -10.31 18.08 -9.12
N LEU A 343 -9.51 18.98 -9.74
CA LEU A 343 -8.73 19.98 -9.01
C LEU A 343 -9.66 20.91 -8.23
N ALA A 344 -10.59 21.55 -8.94
CA ALA A 344 -11.58 22.43 -8.32
C ALA A 344 -12.45 21.69 -7.26
N LYS A 345 -12.78 20.41 -7.53
CA LYS A 345 -13.58 19.61 -6.60
C LYS A 345 -12.77 19.21 -5.35
N THR A 346 -11.47 18.93 -5.49
CA THR A 346 -10.57 18.70 -4.34
C THR A 346 -10.49 19.96 -3.46
N ALA A 347 -10.27 21.12 -4.07
CA ALA A 347 -10.23 22.39 -3.36
C ALA A 347 -11.56 22.68 -2.64
N TRP A 348 -12.69 22.39 -3.28
CA TRP A 348 -14.01 22.52 -2.67
C TRP A 348 -14.19 21.60 -1.46
N VAL A 349 -13.82 20.32 -1.56
CA VAL A 349 -13.91 19.33 -0.48
C VAL A 349 -13.04 19.74 0.71
N VAL A 350 -11.81 20.20 0.45
CA VAL A 350 -10.89 20.66 1.49
C VAL A 350 -11.45 21.90 2.19
N ARG A 351 -11.94 22.89 1.42
CA ARG A 351 -12.57 24.10 1.98
C ARG A 351 -13.80 23.76 2.82
N GLU A 352 -14.68 22.89 2.33
CA GLU A 352 -15.87 22.42 3.06
C GLU A 352 -15.46 21.78 4.40
N GLN A 353 -14.41 20.98 4.42
CA GLN A 353 -13.92 20.35 5.64
C GLN A 353 -13.43 21.40 6.67
N PHE A 354 -12.68 22.41 6.24
CA PHE A 354 -12.24 23.48 7.15
C PHE A 354 -13.41 24.36 7.64
N MET A 355 -14.49 24.48 6.87
CA MET A 355 -15.72 25.13 7.36
C MET A 355 -16.44 24.28 8.42
N ARG A 356 -16.38 22.94 8.33
CA ARG A 356 -16.94 22.03 9.34
C ARG A 356 -16.09 22.00 10.61
N LYS A 357 -14.76 22.01 10.47
CA LYS A 357 -13.81 21.90 11.57
C LYS A 357 -12.52 22.65 11.19
N VAL A 358 -12.25 23.79 11.82
CA VAL A 358 -11.17 24.72 11.48
C VAL A 358 -9.78 24.10 11.68
N ASP A 359 -9.61 23.27 12.69
CA ASP A 359 -8.35 22.58 13.03
C ASP A 359 -8.21 21.20 12.38
N SER A 360 -8.94 20.95 11.28
CA SER A 360 -8.90 19.68 10.56
C SER A 360 -7.49 19.34 10.05
N LYS A 361 -7.18 18.06 10.10
CA LYS A 361 -6.05 17.45 9.40
C LYS A 361 -6.56 16.64 8.22
N ILE A 362 -5.96 16.85 7.04
CA ILE A 362 -6.44 16.26 5.79
C ILE A 362 -5.32 15.56 5.06
N ILE A 363 -5.62 14.41 4.45
CA ILE A 363 -4.72 13.77 3.48
C ILE A 363 -5.44 13.68 2.13
N VAL A 364 -4.76 14.13 1.07
CA VAL A 364 -5.17 13.93 -0.31
C VAL A 364 -4.23 12.92 -0.95
N PHE A 365 -4.75 11.80 -1.42
CA PHE A 365 -3.97 10.79 -2.15
C PHE A 365 -4.08 11.01 -3.66
N ALA A 366 -2.93 11.18 -4.31
CA ALA A 366 -2.77 11.24 -5.75
C ALA A 366 -1.79 10.16 -6.22
N HIS A 367 -2.03 9.56 -7.40
CA HIS A 367 -1.17 8.50 -7.92
C HIS A 367 0.15 9.04 -8.48
N TYR A 368 0.08 10.17 -9.19
CA TYR A 368 1.22 10.77 -9.86
C TYR A 368 1.78 11.94 -9.07
N ARG A 369 3.12 12.08 -9.06
CA ARG A 369 3.81 13.17 -8.38
C ARG A 369 3.44 14.54 -8.96
N GLU A 370 3.32 14.63 -10.28
CA GLU A 370 2.90 15.86 -10.96
C GLU A 370 1.49 16.30 -10.53
N THR A 371 0.58 15.34 -10.36
CA THR A 371 -0.76 15.62 -9.84
C THR A 371 -0.69 16.09 -8.38
N ALA A 372 0.15 15.45 -7.56
CA ALA A 372 0.36 15.89 -6.18
C ALA A 372 0.89 17.32 -6.11
N ASP A 373 1.84 17.69 -6.97
CA ASP A 373 2.35 19.08 -7.08
C ASP A 373 1.25 20.07 -7.45
N ARG A 374 0.44 19.74 -8.46
CA ARG A 374 -0.65 20.63 -8.91
C ARG A 374 -1.71 20.80 -7.84
N VAL A 375 -2.13 19.72 -7.19
CA VAL A 375 -3.09 19.76 -6.08
C VAL A 375 -2.52 20.60 -4.93
N THR A 376 -1.25 20.43 -4.58
CA THR A 376 -0.61 21.23 -3.52
C THR A 376 -0.67 22.72 -3.86
N LYS A 377 -0.20 23.13 -5.05
CA LYS A 377 -0.22 24.52 -5.52
C LYS A 377 -1.63 25.13 -5.56
N ASP A 378 -2.63 24.35 -5.93
CA ASP A 378 -4.01 24.81 -5.96
C ASP A 378 -4.57 25.01 -4.54
N LEU A 379 -4.25 24.11 -3.61
CA LEU A 379 -4.66 24.21 -2.22
C LEU A 379 -3.95 25.34 -1.46
N GLU A 380 -2.74 25.73 -1.82
CA GLU A 380 -2.02 26.90 -1.25
C GLU A 380 -2.79 28.21 -1.42
N ARG A 381 -3.65 28.30 -2.45
CA ARG A 381 -4.46 29.49 -2.72
C ARG A 381 -5.65 29.64 -1.76
N ILE A 382 -5.93 28.63 -0.94
CA ILE A 382 -7.05 28.65 0.00
C ILE A 382 -6.58 29.24 1.34
N PRO A 383 -7.14 30.35 1.82
CA PRO A 383 -6.77 30.95 3.09
C PRO A 383 -6.86 29.94 4.25
N GLY A 384 -5.80 29.87 5.06
CA GLY A 384 -5.71 28.97 6.22
C GLY A 384 -5.32 27.53 5.90
N VAL A 385 -5.24 27.15 4.62
CA VAL A 385 -4.74 25.83 4.19
C VAL A 385 -3.22 25.90 4.03
N ARG A 386 -2.51 25.00 4.67
CA ARG A 386 -1.05 24.87 4.62
C ARG A 386 -0.71 23.46 4.12
N PRO A 387 -0.76 23.28 2.80
CA PRO A 387 -0.54 21.97 2.18
C PRO A 387 0.96 21.71 2.01
N VAL A 388 1.33 20.42 2.02
CA VAL A 388 2.66 19.97 1.65
C VAL A 388 2.58 18.74 0.76
N ARG A 389 3.46 18.68 -0.23
CA ARG A 389 3.66 17.49 -1.06
C ARG A 389 4.44 16.42 -0.28
N PHE A 390 3.97 15.18 -0.33
CA PHE A 390 4.58 14.06 0.38
C PHE A 390 4.79 12.87 -0.57
N VAL A 391 6.05 12.67 -0.98
CA VAL A 391 6.45 11.70 -2.02
C VAL A 391 7.59 10.81 -1.55
N GLY A 392 7.82 9.69 -2.29
CA GLY A 392 8.89 8.75 -1.98
C GLY A 392 10.30 9.30 -2.25
N GLN A 393 11.30 8.60 -1.73
CA GLN A 393 12.72 8.97 -1.79
C GLN A 393 13.31 8.92 -3.21
N ALA A 394 12.80 8.03 -4.07
CA ALA A 394 13.33 7.86 -5.42
C ALA A 394 13.18 9.14 -6.23
N SER A 395 14.28 9.70 -6.73
CA SER A 395 14.24 10.82 -7.69
C SER A 395 13.89 10.32 -9.09
N ARG A 396 13.15 11.14 -9.86
CA ARG A 396 12.75 10.83 -11.24
C ARG A 396 13.02 12.06 -12.13
N GLY A 397 14.13 12.04 -12.86
CA GLY A 397 14.58 13.20 -13.63
C GLY A 397 14.84 14.39 -12.71
N GLU A 398 14.24 15.53 -12.99
CA GLU A 398 14.35 16.75 -12.17
C GLU A 398 13.50 16.69 -10.87
N ASP A 399 12.57 15.75 -10.76
CA ASP A 399 11.71 15.59 -9.58
C ASP A 399 12.48 14.86 -8.47
N ILE A 400 12.99 15.65 -7.52
CA ILE A 400 13.72 15.13 -6.35
C ILE A 400 12.72 14.55 -5.36
N GLY A 401 12.97 13.28 -4.95
CA GLY A 401 12.23 12.63 -3.89
C GLY A 401 12.55 13.22 -2.51
N LEU A 402 11.69 12.99 -1.54
CA LEU A 402 11.92 13.39 -0.15
C LEU A 402 12.80 12.36 0.55
N SER A 403 13.88 12.80 1.17
CA SER A 403 14.69 11.97 2.07
C SER A 403 13.86 11.50 3.27
N GLN A 404 14.31 10.45 3.96
CA GLN A 404 13.62 9.95 5.15
C GLN A 404 13.53 11.03 6.25
N LYS A 405 14.58 11.84 6.40
CA LYS A 405 14.61 12.93 7.38
C LYS A 405 13.55 14.00 7.07
N GLU A 406 13.42 14.39 5.81
CA GLU A 406 12.40 15.36 5.38
C GLU A 406 10.99 14.79 5.57
N GLN A 407 10.78 13.49 5.32
CA GLN A 407 9.50 12.84 5.56
C GLN A 407 9.12 12.88 7.05
N VAL A 408 10.07 12.63 7.96
CA VAL A 408 9.85 12.71 9.41
C VAL A 408 9.52 14.14 9.83
N ASP A 409 10.29 15.14 9.38
CA ASP A 409 10.06 16.55 9.66
C ASP A 409 8.66 17.01 9.22
N ILE A 410 8.24 16.64 8.01
CA ILE A 410 6.88 16.92 7.51
C ILE A 410 5.81 16.32 8.43
N LEU A 411 5.98 15.07 8.87
CA LEU A 411 5.03 14.42 9.75
C LEU A 411 4.98 15.07 11.15
N GLU A 412 6.11 15.54 11.67
CA GLU A 412 6.16 16.29 12.93
C GLU A 412 5.43 17.64 12.81
N LYS A 413 5.68 18.40 11.74
CA LYS A 413 4.96 19.63 11.41
C LYS A 413 3.45 19.39 11.20
N PHE A 414 3.08 18.27 10.66
CA PHE A 414 1.68 17.87 10.51
C PHE A 414 1.05 17.48 11.87
N ARG A 415 1.82 16.84 12.77
CA ARG A 415 1.36 16.56 14.15
C ARG A 415 1.15 17.84 14.95
N SER A 416 2.08 18.81 14.87
CA SER A 416 1.97 20.09 15.55
C SER A 416 0.89 21.02 14.99
N GLY A 417 0.40 20.75 13.76
CA GLY A 417 -0.57 21.60 13.06
C GLY A 417 0.05 22.77 12.30
N GLU A 418 1.38 22.86 12.20
CA GLU A 418 2.08 23.79 11.31
C GLU A 418 1.70 23.54 9.85
N ILE A 419 1.58 22.27 9.46
CA ILE A 419 1.00 21.78 8.22
C ILE A 419 -0.37 21.16 8.56
N ASN A 420 -1.40 21.42 7.76
CA ASN A 420 -2.73 20.87 7.99
C ASN A 420 -3.26 20.01 6.82
N VAL A 421 -2.61 20.03 5.67
CA VAL A 421 -2.93 19.17 4.54
C VAL A 421 -1.67 18.49 4.01
N ILE A 422 -1.70 17.17 3.88
CA ILE A 422 -0.68 16.38 3.20
C ILE A 422 -1.24 15.92 1.84
N VAL A 423 -0.52 16.21 0.74
CA VAL A 423 -0.82 15.66 -0.59
C VAL A 423 0.18 14.56 -0.88
N ALA A 424 -0.25 13.31 -0.73
CA ALA A 424 0.61 12.13 -0.74
C ALA A 424 0.46 11.28 -1.99
N THR A 425 1.57 10.69 -2.44
CA THR A 425 1.55 9.55 -3.36
C THR A 425 1.47 8.23 -2.59
N SER A 426 1.73 7.09 -3.24
CA SER A 426 1.65 5.75 -2.64
C SER A 426 2.48 5.56 -1.36
N ILE A 427 3.47 6.39 -1.08
CA ILE A 427 4.25 6.32 0.16
C ILE A 427 3.41 6.59 1.41
N GLY A 428 2.32 7.34 1.29
CA GLY A 428 1.37 7.55 2.38
C GLY A 428 0.52 6.32 2.74
N GLU A 429 0.64 5.22 1.99
CA GLU A 429 -0.14 4.00 2.21
C GLU A 429 0.43 3.14 3.33
N GLU A 430 1.73 2.85 3.29
CA GLU A 430 2.42 1.93 4.19
C GLU A 430 3.75 2.51 4.70
N GLY A 431 4.14 2.10 5.89
CA GLY A 431 5.51 2.29 6.37
C GLY A 431 5.79 3.61 7.08
N LEU A 432 4.79 4.49 7.23
CA LEU A 432 4.95 5.75 7.96
C LEU A 432 3.84 5.93 8.99
N ASP A 433 4.22 6.44 10.15
CA ASP A 433 3.27 6.80 11.20
C ASP A 433 2.60 8.15 10.90
N ILE A 434 1.71 8.12 9.93
CA ILE A 434 0.87 9.26 9.63
C ILE A 434 -0.19 9.39 10.74
N PRO A 435 -0.27 10.54 11.41
CA PRO A 435 -1.26 10.75 12.46
C PRO A 435 -2.68 10.61 11.91
N GLN A 436 -3.63 10.44 12.83
CA GLN A 436 -5.05 10.42 12.47
C GLN A 436 -5.46 11.74 11.82
N VAL A 437 -6.30 11.63 10.80
CA VAL A 437 -6.84 12.77 10.07
C VAL A 437 -8.37 12.78 10.11
N ASP A 438 -8.96 13.95 9.90
CA ASP A 438 -10.40 14.14 9.87
C ASP A 438 -10.99 13.80 8.50
N LEU A 439 -10.21 14.02 7.43
CA LEU A 439 -10.64 13.78 6.06
C LEU A 439 -9.52 13.10 5.25
N VAL A 440 -9.90 12.06 4.52
CA VAL A 440 -9.09 11.46 3.45
C VAL A 440 -9.77 11.72 2.11
N VAL A 441 -9.04 12.31 1.17
CA VAL A 441 -9.50 12.51 -0.20
C VAL A 441 -8.71 11.60 -1.15
N PHE A 442 -9.42 10.81 -1.93
CA PHE A 442 -8.83 10.09 -3.06
C PHE A 442 -9.05 10.92 -4.31
N TYR A 443 -8.00 11.49 -4.86
CA TYR A 443 -8.04 12.22 -6.13
C TYR A 443 -8.43 11.28 -7.29
N GLU A 444 -7.98 10.03 -7.22
CA GLU A 444 -8.45 8.92 -8.06
C GLU A 444 -8.52 7.61 -7.27
N PRO A 445 -9.42 6.70 -7.63
CA PRO A 445 -9.47 5.35 -7.08
C PRO A 445 -8.23 4.52 -7.47
N VAL A 446 -7.87 3.58 -6.62
CA VAL A 446 -6.82 2.60 -6.94
C VAL A 446 -7.45 1.20 -7.11
N PRO A 447 -6.98 0.37 -8.06
CA PRO A 447 -7.59 -0.94 -8.36
C PRO A 447 -7.22 -2.03 -7.33
N SER A 448 -6.76 -1.63 -6.14
CA SER A 448 -6.32 -2.51 -5.06
C SER A 448 -7.16 -2.27 -3.81
N GLU A 449 -7.82 -3.34 -3.35
CA GLU A 449 -8.56 -3.35 -2.09
C GLU A 449 -7.66 -3.08 -0.90
N ILE A 450 -6.46 -3.64 -0.90
CA ILE A 450 -5.46 -3.46 0.18
C ILE A 450 -5.10 -1.99 0.33
N ARG A 451 -4.70 -1.33 -0.77
CA ARG A 451 -4.35 0.09 -0.76
C ARG A 451 -5.54 0.98 -0.38
N THR A 452 -6.74 0.64 -0.85
CA THR A 452 -7.95 1.38 -0.50
C THR A 452 -8.21 1.30 1.00
N ILE A 453 -8.11 0.11 1.60
CA ILE A 453 -8.27 -0.11 3.05
C ILE A 453 -7.19 0.64 3.83
N GLN A 454 -5.92 0.55 3.42
CA GLN A 454 -4.79 1.20 4.08
C GLN A 454 -4.93 2.74 4.07
N ARG A 455 -5.33 3.32 2.95
CA ARG A 455 -5.57 4.77 2.83
C ARG A 455 -6.77 5.22 3.66
N ARG A 456 -7.91 4.51 3.60
CA ARG A 456 -9.10 4.80 4.43
C ARG A 456 -8.79 4.70 5.92
N GLY A 457 -7.99 3.73 6.32
CA GLY A 457 -7.59 3.53 7.71
C GLY A 457 -6.74 4.65 8.32
N ARG A 458 -6.52 5.77 7.64
CA ARG A 458 -5.90 6.98 8.20
C ARG A 458 -6.89 7.88 8.95
N THR A 459 -8.19 7.63 8.81
CA THR A 459 -9.26 8.37 9.51
C THR A 459 -10.21 7.41 10.24
N GLY A 460 -11.08 7.92 11.11
CA GLY A 460 -12.07 7.11 11.84
C GLY A 460 -11.50 6.25 12.99
N ARG A 461 -10.27 6.51 13.49
CA ARG A 461 -9.64 5.71 14.55
C ARG A 461 -10.06 6.10 15.98
N GLY A 462 -10.06 7.38 16.30
CA GLY A 462 -10.35 7.92 17.63
C GLY A 462 -11.47 8.95 17.65
N ALA A 463 -12.00 9.29 16.47
CA ALA A 463 -13.13 10.19 16.25
C ALA A 463 -13.77 9.85 14.90
N PRO A 464 -15.05 10.26 14.66
CA PRO A 464 -15.68 10.11 13.36
C PRO A 464 -14.82 10.68 12.25
N GLY A 465 -14.70 9.94 11.15
CA GLY A 465 -13.85 10.28 10.03
C GLY A 465 -14.62 10.39 8.72
N ARG A 466 -14.04 11.10 7.74
CA ARG A 466 -14.63 11.27 6.42
C ARG A 466 -13.67 10.81 5.31
N VAL A 467 -14.20 10.10 4.34
CA VAL A 467 -13.49 9.66 3.15
C VAL A 467 -14.24 10.15 1.92
N VAL A 468 -13.57 10.87 1.04
CA VAL A 468 -14.13 11.33 -0.24
C VAL A 468 -13.34 10.70 -1.38
N MET A 469 -14.03 10.08 -2.34
CA MET A 469 -13.44 9.51 -3.55
C MET A 469 -13.95 10.26 -4.78
N LEU A 470 -13.04 10.87 -5.54
CA LEU A 470 -13.38 11.51 -6.81
C LEU A 470 -13.28 10.46 -7.91
N VAL A 471 -14.35 10.28 -8.67
CA VAL A 471 -14.46 9.23 -9.69
C VAL A 471 -14.90 9.85 -11.00
N THR A 472 -14.02 9.86 -12.00
CA THR A 472 -14.37 10.33 -13.34
C THR A 472 -15.24 9.29 -14.04
N LYS A 473 -16.44 9.71 -14.48
CA LYS A 473 -17.43 8.82 -15.13
C LYS A 473 -16.91 8.32 -16.47
N ASP A 474 -17.33 7.12 -16.84
CA ASP A 474 -17.02 6.46 -18.11
C ASP A 474 -15.51 6.32 -18.38
N THR A 475 -14.70 6.25 -17.31
CA THR A 475 -13.25 6.11 -17.37
C THR A 475 -12.74 4.95 -16.53
N ARG A 476 -11.41 4.78 -16.50
CA ARG A 476 -10.74 3.81 -15.63
C ARG A 476 -10.99 4.03 -14.15
N ASP A 477 -11.27 5.26 -13.73
CA ASP A 477 -11.62 5.54 -12.34
C ASP A 477 -12.82 4.71 -11.88
N GLU A 478 -13.89 4.67 -12.68
CA GLU A 478 -15.05 3.82 -12.37
C GLU A 478 -14.67 2.33 -12.32
N ALA A 479 -13.93 1.86 -13.32
CA ALA A 479 -13.48 0.48 -13.37
C ALA A 479 -12.64 0.11 -12.14
N TYR A 480 -11.73 0.99 -11.72
CA TYR A 480 -10.89 0.80 -10.53
C TYR A 480 -11.71 0.85 -9.24
N PHE A 481 -12.62 1.80 -9.11
CA PHE A 481 -13.51 1.91 -7.97
C PHE A 481 -14.35 0.65 -7.77
N TYR A 482 -15.05 0.19 -8.82
CA TYR A 482 -15.87 -1.01 -8.73
C TYR A 482 -15.04 -2.30 -8.57
N SER A 483 -13.86 -2.36 -9.18
CA SER A 483 -12.94 -3.49 -9.01
C SER A 483 -12.45 -3.60 -7.57
N ALA A 484 -12.00 -2.49 -6.95
CA ALA A 484 -11.57 -2.48 -5.57
C ALA A 484 -12.69 -2.89 -4.62
N ARG A 485 -13.90 -2.34 -4.81
CA ARG A 485 -15.09 -2.69 -4.01
C ARG A 485 -15.50 -4.15 -4.13
N ARG A 486 -15.43 -4.71 -5.35
CA ARG A 486 -15.73 -6.13 -5.57
C ARG A 486 -14.71 -7.03 -4.87
N LYS A 487 -13.44 -6.70 -4.95
CA LYS A 487 -12.37 -7.45 -4.28
C LYS A 487 -12.48 -7.34 -2.76
N GLU A 488 -12.80 -6.17 -2.22
CA GLU A 488 -13.05 -5.98 -0.80
C GLU A 488 -14.22 -6.84 -0.31
N ARG A 489 -15.36 -6.84 -1.01
CA ARG A 489 -16.50 -7.71 -0.68
C ARG A 489 -16.11 -9.20 -0.74
N LYS A 490 -15.37 -9.60 -1.77
CA LYS A 490 -14.91 -10.98 -1.90
C LYS A 490 -13.99 -11.35 -0.73
N MET A 491 -13.09 -10.48 -0.34
CA MET A 491 -12.22 -10.68 0.83
C MET A 491 -13.04 -10.91 2.10
N HIS A 492 -14.04 -10.07 2.39
CA HIS A 492 -14.90 -10.25 3.56
C HIS A 492 -15.65 -11.60 3.54
N LEU A 493 -16.22 -11.96 2.39
CA LEU A 493 -16.91 -13.26 2.24
C LEU A 493 -15.97 -14.46 2.46
N GLU A 494 -14.76 -14.41 1.94
CA GLU A 494 -13.77 -15.48 2.14
C GLU A 494 -13.29 -15.53 3.60
N LEU A 495 -13.13 -14.39 4.27
CA LEU A 495 -12.79 -14.33 5.69
C LEU A 495 -13.92 -14.93 6.56
N ASP A 496 -15.18 -14.61 6.27
CA ASP A 496 -16.33 -15.18 6.97
C ASP A 496 -16.44 -16.70 6.75
N ARG A 497 -16.15 -17.16 5.54
CA ARG A 497 -16.10 -18.59 5.22
C ARG A 497 -15.01 -19.31 6.00
N LEU A 498 -13.79 -18.78 5.98
CA LEU A 498 -12.66 -19.32 6.74
C LEU A 498 -12.96 -19.35 8.24
N ARG A 499 -13.56 -18.29 8.77
CA ARG A 499 -13.97 -18.22 10.19
C ARG A 499 -14.96 -19.34 10.54
N LYS A 500 -15.93 -19.66 9.66
CA LYS A 500 -16.89 -20.75 9.85
C LYS A 500 -16.24 -22.12 9.75
N GLU A 501 -15.40 -22.35 8.74
CA GLU A 501 -14.68 -23.61 8.55
C GLU A 501 -13.73 -23.92 9.72
N LEU A 502 -13.01 -22.91 10.22
CA LEU A 502 -12.12 -23.06 11.38
C LEU A 502 -12.91 -23.34 12.66
N LYS A 503 -14.07 -22.69 12.87
CA LYS A 503 -14.95 -23.02 14.01
C LYS A 503 -15.46 -24.46 13.91
N GLN A 504 -15.84 -24.95 12.75
CA GLN A 504 -16.31 -26.34 12.56
C GLN A 504 -15.22 -27.36 12.84
N ARG A 505 -13.97 -27.11 12.43
CA ARG A 505 -12.82 -28.00 12.74
C ARG A 505 -12.48 -28.08 14.23
N ILE A 506 -12.77 -27.04 15.00
CA ILE A 506 -12.58 -27.02 16.46
C ILE A 506 -13.64 -27.84 17.19
N PHE A 507 -14.83 -28.03 16.59
CA PHE A 507 -15.92 -28.83 17.19
C PHE A 507 -15.90 -30.31 16.78
N VAL A 508 -15.01 -30.72 15.86
CA VAL A 508 -14.90 -32.09 15.36
C VAL A 508 -13.58 -32.77 15.78
N GLY A 509 -12.72 -32.11 16.52
CA GLY A 509 -11.52 -32.63 17.20
C GLY A 509 -11.66 -32.45 18.69
#